data_0d023ef6f81306ae2b7a532534932b3a
#
_entry.id   0d023ef6f81306ae2b7a532534932b3a
#
_cell.length_a   1.000
_cell.length_b   1.000
_cell.length_c   1.000
_cell.angle_alpha   90.00
_cell.angle_beta   90.00
_cell.angle_gamma   90.00
#
_symmetry.space_group_name_H-M   'P 1'
#
loop_
_entity.id
_entity.type
_entity.pdbx_description
1 polymer ?
#
loop_
_entity_poly.entity_id
_entity_poly.type
_entity_poly.pdbx_seq_one_letter_code
_entity_poly.pdbx_strand_id
1 'polypeptide(L)'
;GTITTASVAGANFGFALIWTLLFSVIATILLQSMAARLGVATGQDLAQALRANIQTPLFKSLAIFLVISAIGVGSAAYEAGNLSGASMGLIGIFPNVNPQIWTPLIAFLSAGLLYSGKHKVVENALIVLVILMSLVFISTLIMASPSLGDILSGFTPSLPEGSITTVLALVGTTIVPYNLFLHSGVLAAKHDSKSDLQKVIKQTNVDTSLSITLGGVITLAILSTASVGFYGTNAGQISAANRAVQLEPLLGD
;
A
#
# COMPACT_ATOMS: atom_id res chain seq x y z
N GLY A 1 5.32 5.02 -1.45
CA GLY A 1 5.48 3.74 -0.76
C GLY A 1 5.33 2.57 -1.71
N THR A 2 4.12 2.01 -1.87
CA THR A 2 3.88 0.74 -2.61
C THR A 2 4.38 0.77 -4.06
N ILE A 3 4.07 1.84 -4.81
CA ILE A 3 4.52 1.99 -6.21
C ILE A 3 6.05 1.88 -6.30
N THR A 4 6.74 2.63 -5.46
CA THR A 4 8.20 2.62 -5.38
C THR A 4 8.75 1.23 -5.12
N THR A 5 8.23 0.58 -4.09
CA THR A 5 8.73 -0.73 -3.65
C THR A 5 8.46 -1.80 -4.70
N ALA A 6 7.27 -1.80 -5.33
CA ALA A 6 6.92 -2.71 -6.40
C ALA A 6 7.80 -2.48 -7.65
N SER A 7 8.05 -1.21 -8.02
CA SER A 7 8.94 -0.88 -9.13
C SER A 7 10.38 -1.33 -8.88
N VAL A 8 10.91 -1.08 -7.69
CA VAL A 8 12.27 -1.52 -7.29
C VAL A 8 12.36 -3.05 -7.28
N ALA A 9 11.31 -3.74 -6.80
CA ALA A 9 11.26 -5.19 -6.79
C ALA A 9 11.30 -5.76 -8.21
N GLY A 10 10.46 -5.24 -9.12
CA GLY A 10 10.44 -5.67 -10.52
C GLY A 10 11.75 -5.39 -11.23
N ALA A 11 12.30 -4.20 -11.08
CA ALA A 11 13.52 -3.81 -11.75
C ALA A 11 14.77 -4.59 -11.30
N ASN A 12 14.89 -4.88 -10.00
CA ASN A 12 16.08 -5.54 -9.47
C ASN A 12 15.99 -7.06 -9.48
N PHE A 13 14.79 -7.62 -9.33
CA PHE A 13 14.58 -9.07 -9.14
C PHE A 13 13.64 -9.69 -10.17
N GLY A 14 13.23 -8.90 -11.19
CA GLY A 14 12.29 -9.40 -12.20
C GLY A 14 10.99 -9.88 -11.56
N PHE A 15 10.52 -11.02 -11.97
CA PHE A 15 9.29 -11.64 -11.46
C PHE A 15 9.49 -12.45 -10.17
N ALA A 16 10.74 -12.63 -9.71
CA ALA A 16 11.07 -13.56 -8.61
C ALA A 16 10.37 -13.23 -7.28
N LEU A 17 9.90 -11.99 -7.06
CA LEU A 17 9.26 -11.56 -5.82
C LEU A 17 7.72 -11.47 -5.89
N ILE A 18 7.08 -11.96 -6.95
CA ILE A 18 5.61 -11.96 -7.08
C ILE A 18 4.95 -12.76 -5.93
N TRP A 19 5.55 -13.86 -5.52
CA TRP A 19 5.05 -14.67 -4.40
C TRP A 19 4.91 -13.86 -3.10
N THR A 20 5.83 -12.92 -2.87
CA THR A 20 5.79 -12.03 -1.70
C THR A 20 4.56 -11.12 -1.74
N LEU A 21 4.21 -10.62 -2.93
CA LEU A 21 3.02 -9.82 -3.12
C LEU A 21 1.75 -10.65 -2.87
N LEU A 22 1.67 -11.86 -3.43
CA LEU A 22 0.55 -12.78 -3.19
C LEU A 22 0.40 -13.11 -1.70
N PHE A 23 1.50 -13.45 -1.04
CA PHE A 23 1.53 -13.68 0.41
C PHE A 23 1.00 -12.47 1.18
N SER A 24 1.47 -11.26 0.83
CA SER A 24 1.07 -10.03 1.50
C SER A 24 -0.42 -9.72 1.31
N VAL A 25 -0.97 -9.95 0.12
CA VAL A 25 -2.41 -9.77 -0.18
C VAL A 25 -3.23 -10.73 0.67
N ILE A 26 -2.89 -12.02 0.69
CA ILE A 26 -3.60 -13.03 1.48
C ILE A 26 -3.53 -12.70 2.98
N ALA A 27 -2.34 -12.40 3.48
CA ALA A 27 -2.14 -12.05 4.88
C ALA A 27 -2.92 -10.78 5.27
N THR A 28 -2.95 -9.76 4.40
CA THR A 28 -3.72 -8.54 4.65
C THR A 28 -5.22 -8.82 4.70
N ILE A 29 -5.76 -9.62 3.78
CA ILE A 29 -7.17 -10.02 3.79
C ILE A 29 -7.52 -10.73 5.09
N LEU A 30 -6.69 -11.69 5.51
CA LEU A 30 -6.91 -12.43 6.76
C LEU A 30 -6.89 -11.51 7.98
N LEU A 31 -5.85 -10.69 8.11
CA LEU A 31 -5.69 -9.79 9.25
C LEU A 31 -6.80 -8.74 9.31
N GLN A 32 -7.16 -8.13 8.19
CA GLN A 32 -8.25 -7.14 8.16
C GLN A 32 -9.61 -7.80 8.40
N SER A 33 -9.85 -9.01 7.92
CA SER A 33 -11.08 -9.75 8.22
C SER A 33 -11.19 -10.09 9.72
N MET A 34 -10.07 -10.43 10.36
CA MET A 34 -10.04 -10.65 11.82
C MET A 34 -10.31 -9.36 12.60
N ALA A 35 -9.66 -8.26 12.22
CA ALA A 35 -9.88 -6.94 12.82
C ALA A 35 -11.34 -6.47 12.65
N ALA A 36 -11.92 -6.70 11.48
CA ALA A 36 -13.32 -6.41 11.17
C ALA A 36 -14.28 -7.21 12.06
N ARG A 37 -14.06 -8.52 12.16
CA ARG A 37 -14.88 -9.40 13.01
C ARG A 37 -14.83 -8.96 14.46
N LEU A 38 -13.66 -8.58 14.97
CA LEU A 38 -13.51 -8.04 16.32
C LEU A 38 -14.39 -6.80 16.50
N GLY A 39 -14.27 -5.81 15.64
CA GLY A 39 -15.03 -4.55 15.71
C GLY A 39 -16.53 -4.79 15.64
N VAL A 40 -17.00 -5.58 14.66
CA VAL A 40 -18.43 -5.87 14.48
C VAL A 40 -19.01 -6.68 15.62
N ALA A 41 -18.28 -7.70 16.12
CA ALA A 41 -18.82 -8.62 17.13
C ALA A 41 -18.81 -8.03 18.54
N THR A 42 -17.82 -7.21 18.87
CA THR A 42 -17.60 -6.74 20.25
C THR A 42 -17.90 -5.26 20.46
N GLY A 43 -18.03 -4.47 19.40
CA GLY A 43 -18.09 -3.02 19.51
C GLY A 43 -16.80 -2.39 20.04
N GLN A 44 -15.69 -3.14 20.11
CA GLN A 44 -14.39 -2.68 20.55
C GLN A 44 -13.42 -2.60 19.38
N ASP A 45 -12.60 -1.56 19.36
CA ASP A 45 -11.48 -1.51 18.44
C ASP A 45 -10.34 -2.44 18.89
N LEU A 46 -9.40 -2.68 17.99
CA LEU A 46 -8.27 -3.57 18.25
C LEU A 46 -7.39 -3.11 19.42
N ALA A 47 -7.22 -1.79 19.63
CA ALA A 47 -6.44 -1.25 20.72
C ALA A 47 -7.14 -1.46 22.07
N GLN A 48 -8.47 -1.26 22.12
CA GLN A 48 -9.28 -1.52 23.29
C GLN A 48 -9.24 -3.00 23.68
N ALA A 49 -9.40 -3.89 22.69
CA ALA A 49 -9.36 -5.32 22.91
C ALA A 49 -7.99 -5.79 23.43
N LEU A 50 -6.89 -5.30 22.86
CA LEU A 50 -5.53 -5.58 23.35
C LEU A 50 -5.36 -5.11 24.80
N ARG A 51 -5.79 -3.88 25.09
CA ARG A 51 -5.69 -3.31 26.45
C ARG A 51 -6.51 -4.09 27.48
N ALA A 52 -7.67 -4.62 27.10
CA ALA A 52 -8.56 -5.37 27.98
C ALA A 52 -8.03 -6.79 28.28
N ASN A 53 -7.45 -7.45 27.25
CA ASN A 53 -7.07 -8.85 27.37
C ASN A 53 -5.66 -9.08 27.96
N ILE A 54 -4.76 -8.09 27.90
CA ILE A 54 -3.42 -8.22 28.48
C ILE A 54 -3.48 -7.83 29.96
N GLN A 55 -3.37 -8.82 30.85
CA GLN A 55 -3.47 -8.62 32.29
C GLN A 55 -2.14 -8.25 32.95
N THR A 56 -1.02 -8.78 32.44
CA THR A 56 0.30 -8.52 33.01
C THR A 56 0.74 -7.08 32.72
N PRO A 57 1.04 -6.24 33.75
CA PRO A 57 1.33 -4.81 33.56
C PRO A 57 2.49 -4.54 32.59
N LEU A 58 3.55 -5.35 32.66
CA LEU A 58 4.72 -5.22 31.77
C LEU A 58 4.35 -5.45 30.30
N PHE A 59 3.66 -6.56 30.00
CA PHE A 59 3.23 -6.86 28.62
C PHE A 59 2.18 -5.87 28.12
N LYS A 60 1.31 -5.37 28.98
CA LYS A 60 0.35 -4.32 28.65
C LYS A 60 1.04 -3.02 28.28
N SER A 61 2.01 -2.58 29.06
CA SER A 61 2.80 -1.37 28.76
C SER A 61 3.59 -1.53 27.47
N LEU A 62 4.23 -2.68 27.25
CA LEU A 62 4.96 -2.98 26.03
C LEU A 62 4.03 -3.00 24.80
N ALA A 63 2.87 -3.63 24.90
CA ALA A 63 1.89 -3.67 23.82
C ALA A 63 1.39 -2.26 23.45
N ILE A 64 1.06 -1.43 24.46
CA ILE A 64 0.64 -0.05 24.24
C ILE A 64 1.76 0.76 23.57
N PHE A 65 3.00 0.62 24.05
CA PHE A 65 4.15 1.29 23.45
C PHE A 65 4.36 0.88 22.00
N LEU A 66 4.29 -0.42 21.69
CA LEU A 66 4.44 -0.94 20.33
C LEU A 66 3.32 -0.44 19.41
N VAL A 67 2.08 -0.41 19.88
CA VAL A 67 0.93 0.11 19.12
C VAL A 67 1.10 1.59 18.82
N ILE A 68 1.43 2.40 19.83
CA ILE A 68 1.66 3.85 19.65
C ILE A 68 2.82 4.09 18.69
N SER A 69 3.91 3.33 18.81
CA SER A 69 5.06 3.42 17.91
C SER A 69 4.69 3.01 16.48
N ALA A 70 3.97 1.92 16.31
CA ALA A 70 3.55 1.43 14.99
C ALA A 70 2.60 2.42 14.29
N ILE A 71 1.67 3.02 15.03
CA ILE A 71 0.74 4.00 14.47
C ILE A 71 1.44 5.35 14.28
N GLY A 72 2.13 5.88 15.29
CA GLY A 72 2.75 7.21 15.24
C GLY A 72 3.95 7.25 14.31
N VAL A 73 5.00 6.49 14.61
CA VAL A 73 6.24 6.47 13.81
C VAL A 73 5.99 5.84 12.45
N GLY A 74 5.22 4.74 12.40
CA GLY A 74 4.86 4.08 11.15
C GLY A 74 4.11 5.01 10.21
N SER A 75 3.04 5.68 10.67
CA SER A 75 2.27 6.62 9.84
C SER A 75 3.12 7.81 9.38
N ALA A 76 3.98 8.36 10.24
CA ALA A 76 4.88 9.43 9.86
C ALA A 76 5.86 9.00 8.75
N ALA A 77 6.41 7.78 8.85
CA ALA A 77 7.30 7.22 7.83
C ALA A 77 6.57 6.98 6.49
N TYR A 78 5.32 6.48 6.54
CA TYR A 78 4.48 6.33 5.34
C TYR A 78 4.20 7.67 4.68
N GLU A 79 3.83 8.68 5.47
CA GLU A 79 3.52 10.00 4.93
C GLU A 79 4.75 10.69 4.34
N ALA A 80 5.90 10.57 4.98
CA ALA A 80 7.16 11.03 4.41
C ALA A 80 7.46 10.36 3.06
N GLY A 81 7.18 9.04 2.95
CA GLY A 81 7.27 8.30 1.69
C GLY A 81 6.27 8.78 0.62
N ASN A 82 5.04 9.12 1.02
CA ASN A 82 4.02 9.65 0.12
C ASN A 82 4.39 11.03 -0.41
N LEU A 83 4.80 11.94 0.47
CA LEU A 83 5.25 13.30 0.11
C LEU A 83 6.47 13.25 -0.82
N SER A 84 7.44 12.39 -0.50
CA SER A 84 8.62 12.19 -1.34
C SER A 84 8.26 11.65 -2.72
N GLY A 85 7.36 10.66 -2.78
CA GLY A 85 6.90 10.08 -4.04
C GLY A 85 6.17 11.09 -4.93
N ALA A 86 5.27 11.91 -4.34
CA ALA A 86 4.57 12.97 -5.05
C ALA A 86 5.53 14.06 -5.53
N SER A 87 6.50 14.46 -4.69
CA SER A 87 7.55 15.41 -5.06
C SER A 87 8.37 14.94 -6.26
N MET A 88 8.74 13.66 -6.29
CA MET A 88 9.49 13.09 -7.41
C MET A 88 8.69 13.09 -8.72
N GLY A 89 7.38 12.83 -8.66
CA GLY A 89 6.50 12.96 -9.82
C GLY A 89 6.50 14.37 -10.39
N LEU A 90 6.43 15.38 -9.53
CA LEU A 90 6.47 16.79 -9.96
C LEU A 90 7.84 17.21 -10.50
N ILE A 91 8.93 16.68 -9.96
CA ILE A 91 10.28 16.92 -10.50
C ILE A 91 10.38 16.39 -11.94
N GLY A 92 9.78 15.23 -12.23
CA GLY A 92 9.75 14.69 -13.60
C GLY A 92 8.95 15.56 -14.57
N ILE A 93 7.85 16.18 -14.12
CA ILE A 93 7.01 17.06 -14.95
C ILE A 93 7.64 18.47 -15.09
N PHE A 94 8.29 18.98 -14.05
CA PHE A 94 8.85 20.33 -13.97
C PHE A 94 10.34 20.31 -13.62
N PRO A 95 11.21 19.80 -14.50
CA PRO A 95 12.64 19.60 -14.19
C PRO A 95 13.40 20.91 -13.91
N ASN A 96 12.92 22.04 -14.39
CA ASN A 96 13.54 23.36 -14.21
C ASN A 96 13.22 24.03 -12.88
N VAL A 97 12.35 23.43 -12.04
CA VAL A 97 11.97 23.99 -10.73
C VAL A 97 12.84 23.34 -9.66
N ASN A 98 13.29 24.14 -8.68
CA ASN A 98 14.10 23.61 -7.59
C ASN A 98 13.38 22.46 -6.87
N PRO A 99 13.95 21.24 -6.86
CA PRO A 99 13.33 20.05 -6.26
C PRO A 99 12.92 20.20 -4.80
N GLN A 100 13.63 21.04 -4.04
CA GLN A 100 13.39 21.24 -2.61
C GLN A 100 12.07 21.98 -2.30
N ILE A 101 11.45 22.62 -3.29
CA ILE A 101 10.20 23.36 -3.11
C ILE A 101 8.99 22.41 -3.09
N TRP A 102 9.05 21.30 -3.81
CA TRP A 102 7.89 20.43 -4.02
C TRP A 102 7.38 19.76 -2.75
N THR A 103 8.28 19.20 -1.94
CA THR A 103 7.88 18.49 -0.71
C THR A 103 7.13 19.40 0.28
N PRO A 104 7.66 20.57 0.67
CA PRO A 104 6.91 21.48 1.55
C PRO A 104 5.63 22.02 0.90
N LEU A 105 5.63 22.30 -0.40
CA LEU A 105 4.44 22.78 -1.09
C LEU A 105 3.31 21.75 -1.02
N ILE A 106 3.61 20.46 -1.34
CA ILE A 106 2.62 19.38 -1.26
C ILE A 106 2.15 19.19 0.19
N ALA A 107 3.07 19.24 1.16
CA ALA A 107 2.72 19.11 2.56
C ALA A 107 1.76 20.21 3.03
N PHE A 108 2.00 21.47 2.67
CA PHE A 108 1.10 22.59 2.99
C PHE A 108 -0.25 22.48 2.29
N LEU A 109 -0.27 22.09 1.02
CA LEU A 109 -1.52 21.89 0.27
C LEU A 109 -2.34 20.76 0.88
N SER A 110 -1.71 19.63 1.23
CA SER A 110 -2.37 18.50 1.87
C SER A 110 -2.91 18.87 3.26
N ALA A 111 -2.13 19.57 4.06
CA ALA A 111 -2.55 20.03 5.38
C ALA A 111 -3.72 21.03 5.27
N GLY A 112 -3.67 21.96 4.34
CA GLY A 112 -4.76 22.93 4.08
C GLY A 112 -6.04 22.22 3.62
N LEU A 113 -5.92 21.21 2.77
CA LEU A 113 -7.04 20.42 2.30
C LEU A 113 -7.70 19.63 3.45
N LEU A 114 -6.89 19.00 4.29
CA LEU A 114 -7.37 18.29 5.49
C LEU A 114 -8.04 19.26 6.49
N TYR A 115 -7.44 20.42 6.71
CA TYR A 115 -7.99 21.45 7.60
C TYR A 115 -9.33 22.01 7.12
N SER A 116 -9.59 22.00 5.80
CA SER A 116 -10.85 22.48 5.21
C SER A 116 -12.09 21.68 5.64
N GLY A 117 -11.91 20.48 6.21
CA GLY A 117 -12.99 19.59 6.67
C GLY A 117 -13.86 18.99 5.53
N LYS A 118 -13.50 19.23 4.27
CA LYS A 118 -14.26 18.74 3.10
C LYS A 118 -13.92 17.29 2.77
N HIS A 119 -14.06 16.39 3.74
CA HIS A 119 -13.65 14.98 3.61
C HIS A 119 -14.22 14.27 2.37
N LYS A 120 -15.49 14.50 2.02
CA LYS A 120 -16.09 13.89 0.82
C LYS A 120 -15.44 14.34 -0.49
N VAL A 121 -15.02 15.59 -0.59
CA VAL A 121 -14.33 16.10 -1.79
C VAL A 121 -12.97 15.44 -1.93
N VAL A 122 -12.25 15.33 -0.81
CA VAL A 122 -10.93 14.67 -0.77
C VAL A 122 -11.08 13.18 -1.14
N GLU A 123 -12.04 12.48 -0.54
CA GLU A 123 -12.32 11.07 -0.81
C GLU A 123 -12.63 10.84 -2.29
N ASN A 124 -13.54 11.61 -2.88
CA ASN A 124 -13.87 11.50 -4.29
C ASN A 124 -12.69 11.79 -5.21
N ALA A 125 -11.88 12.81 -4.90
CA ALA A 125 -10.68 13.12 -5.66
C ALA A 125 -9.66 11.95 -5.60
N LEU A 126 -9.45 11.36 -4.43
CA LEU A 126 -8.58 10.20 -4.26
C LEU A 126 -9.08 8.99 -5.05
N ILE A 127 -10.39 8.71 -5.04
CA ILE A 127 -10.98 7.62 -5.82
C ILE A 127 -10.70 7.82 -7.31
N VAL A 128 -10.93 9.02 -7.84
CA VAL A 128 -10.65 9.33 -9.26
C VAL A 128 -9.17 9.13 -9.58
N LEU A 129 -8.27 9.63 -8.72
CA LEU A 129 -6.82 9.46 -8.91
C LEU A 129 -6.39 7.99 -8.89
N VAL A 130 -6.95 7.18 -7.97
CA VAL A 130 -6.68 5.74 -7.91
C VAL A 130 -7.17 5.03 -9.18
N ILE A 131 -8.36 5.37 -9.68
CA ILE A 131 -8.88 4.81 -10.93
C ILE A 131 -7.98 5.16 -12.11
N LEU A 132 -7.59 6.43 -12.25
CA LEU A 132 -6.68 6.87 -13.31
C LEU A 132 -5.33 6.15 -13.23
N MET A 133 -4.74 6.09 -12.06
CA MET A 133 -3.49 5.35 -11.82
C MET A 133 -3.64 3.87 -12.20
N SER A 134 -4.74 3.24 -11.81
CA SER A 134 -5.01 1.83 -12.10
C SER A 134 -5.12 1.59 -13.62
N LEU A 135 -5.83 2.47 -14.33
CA LEU A 135 -5.95 2.39 -15.80
C LEU A 135 -4.58 2.54 -16.47
N VAL A 136 -3.76 3.49 -16.04
CA VAL A 136 -2.41 3.69 -16.58
C VAL A 136 -1.57 2.43 -16.38
N PHE A 137 -1.47 1.89 -15.16
CA PHE A 137 -0.63 0.72 -14.90
C PHE A 137 -1.14 -0.56 -15.57
N ILE A 138 -2.45 -0.75 -15.67
CA ILE A 138 -3.03 -1.90 -16.39
C ILE A 138 -2.76 -1.76 -17.91
N SER A 139 -2.95 -0.57 -18.47
CA SER A 139 -2.62 -0.32 -19.88
C SER A 139 -1.14 -0.56 -20.16
N THR A 140 -0.28 -0.09 -19.28
CA THR A 140 1.18 -0.29 -19.35
C THR A 140 1.53 -1.77 -19.30
N LEU A 141 0.89 -2.55 -18.43
CA LEU A 141 1.09 -4.00 -18.34
C LEU A 141 0.69 -4.71 -19.63
N ILE A 142 -0.45 -4.34 -20.23
CA ILE A 142 -0.93 -4.93 -21.49
C ILE A 142 0.06 -4.62 -22.61
N MET A 143 0.56 -3.38 -22.70
CA MET A 143 1.54 -2.97 -23.71
C MET A 143 2.90 -3.64 -23.50
N ALA A 144 3.36 -3.77 -22.28
CA ALA A 144 4.60 -4.46 -21.93
C ALA A 144 4.56 -5.96 -22.25
N SER A 145 3.34 -6.54 -22.36
CA SER A 145 3.10 -7.93 -22.78
C SER A 145 4.04 -8.96 -22.12
N PRO A 146 4.16 -8.98 -20.79
CA PRO A 146 5.03 -9.94 -20.12
C PRO A 146 4.62 -11.37 -20.45
N SER A 147 5.60 -12.28 -20.50
CA SER A 147 5.31 -13.71 -20.68
C SER A 147 4.49 -14.22 -19.48
N LEU A 148 3.37 -14.89 -19.76
CA LEU A 148 2.58 -15.54 -18.71
C LEU A 148 3.38 -16.58 -17.94
N GLY A 149 4.34 -17.25 -18.61
CA GLY A 149 5.25 -18.19 -17.98
C GLY A 149 6.13 -17.54 -16.93
N ASP A 150 6.65 -16.35 -17.21
CA ASP A 150 7.50 -15.61 -16.28
C ASP A 150 6.69 -15.13 -15.05
N ILE A 151 5.48 -14.62 -15.27
CA ILE A 151 4.58 -14.24 -14.16
C ILE A 151 4.26 -15.47 -13.29
N LEU A 152 3.91 -16.59 -13.91
CA LEU A 152 3.57 -17.82 -13.18
C LEU A 152 4.78 -18.39 -12.42
N SER A 153 5.97 -18.32 -12.97
CA SER A 153 7.20 -18.74 -12.28
C SER A 153 7.45 -17.91 -11.02
N GLY A 154 7.08 -16.63 -11.04
CA GLY A 154 7.22 -15.72 -9.92
C GLY A 154 6.32 -16.03 -8.70
N PHE A 155 5.31 -16.89 -8.84
CA PHE A 155 4.53 -17.39 -7.70
C PHE A 155 5.25 -18.45 -6.90
N THR A 156 6.32 -19.04 -7.44
CA THR A 156 7.17 -19.97 -6.68
C THR A 156 8.05 -19.20 -5.71
N PRO A 157 7.97 -19.47 -4.39
CA PRO A 157 8.78 -18.76 -3.41
C PRO A 157 10.28 -18.93 -3.68
N SER A 158 10.95 -17.81 -3.87
CA SER A 158 12.40 -17.74 -4.06
C SER A 158 12.96 -16.50 -3.35
N LEU A 159 14.19 -16.58 -2.88
CA LEU A 159 14.89 -15.49 -2.21
C LEU A 159 16.21 -15.23 -2.93
N PRO A 160 16.20 -14.46 -4.02
CA PRO A 160 17.45 -14.04 -4.67
C PRO A 160 18.38 -13.31 -3.70
N GLU A 161 19.67 -13.41 -3.93
CA GLU A 161 20.67 -12.74 -3.11
C GLU A 161 20.39 -11.22 -3.02
N GLY A 162 20.43 -10.65 -1.82
CA GLY A 162 20.13 -9.23 -1.57
C GLY A 162 18.64 -8.86 -1.57
N SER A 163 17.70 -9.80 -1.83
CA SER A 163 16.26 -9.49 -1.93
C SER A 163 15.54 -9.29 -0.59
N ILE A 164 16.13 -9.68 0.54
CA ILE A 164 15.46 -9.70 1.85
C ILE A 164 14.87 -8.33 2.21
N THR A 165 15.62 -7.25 2.02
CA THR A 165 15.14 -5.88 2.32
C THR A 165 13.93 -5.52 1.45
N THR A 166 13.95 -5.89 0.17
CA THR A 166 12.84 -5.64 -0.77
C THR A 166 11.63 -6.51 -0.43
N VAL A 167 11.83 -7.76 -0.03
CA VAL A 167 10.75 -8.63 0.48
C VAL A 167 10.08 -8.01 1.70
N LEU A 168 10.86 -7.60 2.71
CA LEU A 168 10.34 -6.94 3.90
C LEU A 168 9.62 -5.63 3.56
N ALA A 169 10.13 -4.86 2.59
CA ALA A 169 9.49 -3.64 2.13
C ALA A 169 8.15 -3.92 1.41
N LEU A 170 8.08 -4.93 0.53
CA LEU A 170 6.83 -5.34 -0.13
C LEU A 170 5.77 -5.79 0.88
N VAL A 171 6.16 -6.61 1.85
CA VAL A 171 5.27 -7.04 2.94
C VAL A 171 4.82 -5.83 3.75
N GLY A 172 5.75 -4.99 4.18
CA GLY A 172 5.47 -3.83 5.03
C GLY A 172 4.59 -2.77 4.36
N THR A 173 4.72 -2.56 3.04
CA THR A 173 3.86 -1.60 2.33
C THR A 173 2.44 -2.12 2.09
N THR A 174 2.20 -3.40 2.23
CA THR A 174 0.89 -4.03 2.03
C THR A 174 0.21 -4.32 3.36
N ILE A 175 0.93 -4.91 4.33
CA ILE A 175 0.42 -5.18 5.68
C ILE A 175 0.72 -3.96 6.56
N VAL A 176 -0.17 -2.97 6.51
CA VAL A 176 0.04 -1.70 7.22
C VAL A 176 -0.68 -1.73 8.58
N PRO A 177 0.04 -1.61 9.71
CA PRO A 177 -0.55 -1.74 11.04
C PRO A 177 -1.70 -0.77 11.31
N TYR A 178 -1.56 0.51 10.96
CA TYR A 178 -2.61 1.49 11.23
C TYR A 178 -3.93 1.16 10.53
N ASN A 179 -3.90 0.50 9.37
CA ASN A 179 -5.13 0.09 8.67
C ASN A 179 -5.93 -0.94 9.47
N LEU A 180 -5.28 -1.84 10.21
CA LEU A 180 -5.95 -2.81 11.06
C LEU A 180 -6.69 -2.12 12.22
N PHE A 181 -6.03 -1.15 12.87
CA PHE A 181 -6.64 -0.37 13.96
C PHE A 181 -7.78 0.50 13.45
N LEU A 182 -7.58 1.21 12.33
CA LEU A 182 -8.60 2.05 11.72
C LEU A 182 -9.81 1.22 11.29
N HIS A 183 -9.59 0.09 10.62
CA HIS A 183 -10.67 -0.78 10.13
C HIS A 183 -11.51 -1.34 11.27
N SER A 184 -10.86 -1.86 12.32
CA SER A 184 -11.56 -2.34 13.52
C SER A 184 -12.34 -1.21 14.22
N GLY A 185 -11.75 -0.01 14.34
CA GLY A 185 -12.38 1.14 14.99
C GLY A 185 -13.60 1.66 14.23
N VAL A 186 -13.50 1.79 12.89
CA VAL A 186 -14.65 2.20 12.06
C VAL A 186 -15.81 1.22 12.17
N LEU A 187 -15.52 -0.08 12.22
CA LEU A 187 -16.56 -1.10 12.34
C LEU A 187 -17.11 -1.20 13.76
N ALA A 188 -16.27 -1.02 14.77
CA ALA A 188 -16.74 -0.93 16.17
C ALA A 188 -17.69 0.26 16.37
N ALA A 189 -17.39 1.41 15.75
CA ALA A 189 -18.27 2.60 15.82
C ALA A 189 -19.62 2.39 15.10
N LYS A 190 -19.69 1.46 14.15
CA LYS A 190 -20.92 1.09 13.42
C LYS A 190 -21.63 -0.10 14.08
N HIS A 191 -21.14 -0.59 15.22
CA HIS A 191 -21.76 -1.70 15.92
C HIS A 191 -23.19 -1.35 16.33
N ASP A 192 -24.15 -2.16 15.86
CA ASP A 192 -25.54 -2.10 16.27
C ASP A 192 -25.98 -3.49 16.73
N SER A 193 -26.35 -3.58 18.00
CA SER A 193 -26.79 -4.84 18.62
C SER A 193 -28.04 -5.43 17.99
N LYS A 194 -28.76 -4.65 17.17
CA LYS A 194 -29.98 -5.08 16.45
C LYS A 194 -29.69 -5.57 15.03
N SER A 195 -28.47 -5.36 14.52
CA SER A 195 -28.12 -5.79 13.17
C SER A 195 -27.80 -7.28 13.13
N ASP A 196 -28.07 -7.90 11.98
CA ASP A 196 -27.63 -9.28 11.71
C ASP A 196 -26.10 -9.32 11.57
N LEU A 197 -25.43 -9.70 12.66
CA LEU A 197 -23.98 -9.78 12.76
C LEU A 197 -23.35 -10.58 11.61
N GLN A 198 -23.95 -11.72 11.25
CA GLN A 198 -23.41 -12.60 10.21
C GLN A 198 -23.46 -11.91 8.84
N LYS A 199 -24.53 -11.20 8.56
CA LYS A 199 -24.71 -10.45 7.31
C LYS A 199 -23.67 -9.33 7.21
N VAL A 200 -23.49 -8.55 8.28
CA VAL A 200 -22.51 -7.45 8.32
C VAL A 200 -21.10 -7.99 8.15
N ILE A 201 -20.70 -9.05 8.86
CA ILE A 201 -19.38 -9.67 8.72
C ILE A 201 -19.15 -10.17 7.30
N LYS A 202 -20.17 -10.85 6.69
CA LYS A 202 -20.05 -11.35 5.33
C LYS A 202 -19.85 -10.22 4.32
N GLN A 203 -20.63 -9.16 4.40
CA GLN A 203 -20.49 -8.00 3.53
C GLN A 203 -19.12 -7.35 3.69
N THR A 204 -18.69 -7.08 4.91
CA THR A 204 -17.38 -6.48 5.20
C THR A 204 -16.24 -7.36 4.68
N ASN A 205 -16.31 -8.68 4.85
CA ASN A 205 -15.27 -9.57 4.31
C ASN A 205 -15.21 -9.55 2.78
N VAL A 206 -16.35 -9.48 2.10
CA VAL A 206 -16.39 -9.38 0.63
C VAL A 206 -15.78 -8.06 0.17
N ASP A 207 -16.20 -6.94 0.77
CA ASP A 207 -15.70 -5.60 0.42
C ASP A 207 -14.19 -5.51 0.66
N THR A 208 -13.73 -5.98 1.81
CA THR A 208 -12.30 -6.00 2.18
C THR A 208 -11.50 -6.87 1.22
N SER A 209 -11.95 -8.09 0.95
CA SER A 209 -11.24 -9.02 0.06
C SER A 209 -11.16 -8.48 -1.36
N LEU A 210 -12.27 -7.92 -1.89
CA LEU A 210 -12.31 -7.35 -3.22
C LEU A 210 -11.35 -6.16 -3.34
N SER A 211 -11.41 -5.22 -2.40
CA SER A 211 -10.58 -4.02 -2.40
C SER A 211 -9.09 -4.35 -2.31
N ILE A 212 -8.70 -5.26 -1.42
CA ILE A 212 -7.29 -5.67 -1.26
C ILE A 212 -6.80 -6.44 -2.48
N THR A 213 -7.63 -7.32 -3.05
CA THR A 213 -7.27 -8.06 -4.27
C THR A 213 -7.06 -7.13 -5.45
N LEU A 214 -7.95 -6.15 -5.64
CA LEU A 214 -7.78 -5.13 -6.69
C LEU A 214 -6.49 -4.34 -6.51
N GLY A 215 -6.18 -3.91 -5.28
CA GLY A 215 -4.91 -3.26 -4.96
C GLY A 215 -3.70 -4.17 -5.25
N GLY A 216 -3.81 -5.47 -4.96
CA GLY A 216 -2.80 -6.46 -5.29
C GLY A 216 -2.57 -6.62 -6.80
N VAL A 217 -3.64 -6.63 -7.59
CA VAL A 217 -3.56 -6.69 -9.06
C VAL A 217 -2.84 -5.44 -9.62
N ILE A 218 -3.15 -4.26 -9.10
CA ILE A 218 -2.47 -3.02 -9.51
C ILE A 218 -0.98 -3.08 -9.15
N THR A 219 -0.66 -3.56 -7.94
CA THR A 219 0.73 -3.70 -7.51
C THR A 219 1.49 -4.74 -8.34
N LEU A 220 0.82 -5.82 -8.74
CA LEU A 220 1.37 -6.81 -9.68
C LEU A 220 1.65 -6.17 -11.05
N ALA A 221 0.74 -5.34 -11.55
CA ALA A 221 0.93 -4.62 -12.80
C ALA A 221 2.16 -3.70 -12.75
N ILE A 222 2.34 -2.96 -11.65
CA ILE A 222 3.49 -2.09 -11.43
C ILE A 222 4.80 -2.90 -11.41
N LEU A 223 4.84 -3.99 -10.62
CA LEU A 223 6.01 -4.85 -10.53
C LEU A 223 6.35 -5.48 -11.89
N SER A 224 5.36 -6.00 -12.59
CA SER A 224 5.55 -6.66 -13.90
C SER A 224 6.02 -5.70 -14.97
N THR A 225 5.47 -4.48 -15.02
CA THR A 225 5.91 -3.43 -15.95
C THR A 225 7.36 -3.04 -15.67
N ALA A 226 7.73 -2.86 -14.40
CA ALA A 226 9.10 -2.55 -14.02
C ALA A 226 10.05 -3.72 -14.33
N SER A 227 9.59 -4.96 -14.21
CA SER A 227 10.36 -6.14 -14.57
C SER A 227 10.68 -6.17 -16.07
N VAL A 228 9.69 -5.95 -16.92
CA VAL A 228 9.90 -5.94 -18.38
C VAL A 228 10.78 -4.77 -18.82
N GLY A 229 10.59 -3.58 -18.24
CA GLY A 229 11.29 -2.38 -18.67
C GLY A 229 12.73 -2.28 -18.19
N PHE A 230 13.05 -2.84 -17.01
CA PHE A 230 14.33 -2.54 -16.36
C PHE A 230 15.14 -3.76 -15.91
N TYR A 231 14.53 -4.93 -15.74
CA TYR A 231 15.28 -6.11 -15.28
C TYR A 231 16.29 -6.55 -16.34
N GLY A 232 17.54 -6.75 -15.90
CA GLY A 232 18.63 -7.14 -16.79
C GLY A 232 19.21 -6.00 -17.62
N THR A 233 18.68 -4.77 -17.53
CA THR A 233 19.31 -3.59 -18.13
C THR A 233 20.31 -2.99 -17.15
N ASN A 234 21.38 -2.36 -17.65
CA ASN A 234 22.36 -1.65 -16.82
C ASN A 234 21.79 -0.41 -16.10
N ALA A 235 20.49 -0.25 -16.10
CA ALA A 235 19.75 0.76 -15.32
C ALA A 235 19.81 0.48 -13.80
N GLY A 236 20.88 -0.12 -13.33
CA GLY A 236 21.13 -0.69 -12.00
C GLY A 236 21.05 0.23 -10.78
N GLN A 237 20.47 1.39 -10.92
CA GLN A 237 19.99 2.21 -9.81
C GLN A 237 18.77 2.99 -10.31
N ILE A 238 17.60 2.37 -10.24
CA ILE A 238 16.37 3.14 -10.42
C ILE A 238 16.25 4.08 -9.22
N SER A 239 16.82 5.25 -9.38
CA SER A 239 16.47 6.39 -8.55
C SER A 239 14.97 6.64 -8.70
N ALA A 240 14.35 7.06 -7.63
CA ALA A 240 12.94 7.45 -7.66
C ALA A 240 12.60 8.50 -8.75
N ALA A 241 13.57 9.27 -9.20
CA ALA A 241 13.45 10.22 -10.32
C ALA A 241 13.25 9.52 -11.69
N ASN A 242 13.78 8.32 -11.87
CA ASN A 242 13.68 7.59 -13.14
C ASN A 242 12.38 6.78 -13.29
N ARG A 243 11.41 6.94 -12.41
CA ARG A 243 10.14 6.18 -12.47
C ARG A 243 9.19 6.69 -13.54
N ALA A 244 9.25 7.96 -13.89
CA ALA A 244 8.54 8.48 -15.07
C ALA A 244 9.02 7.81 -16.35
N VAL A 245 10.28 7.42 -16.41
CA VAL A 245 10.90 6.65 -17.50
C VAL A 245 10.27 5.25 -17.69
N GLN A 246 9.57 4.71 -16.67
CA GLN A 246 8.80 3.46 -16.86
C GLN A 246 7.67 3.59 -17.87
N LEU A 247 7.18 4.80 -18.09
CA LEU A 247 6.12 5.09 -19.03
C LEU A 247 6.66 5.52 -20.41
N GLU A 248 7.94 5.89 -20.49
CA GLU A 248 8.59 6.38 -21.70
C GLU A 248 8.54 5.37 -22.88
N PRO A 249 8.80 4.06 -22.69
CA PRO A 249 8.67 3.09 -23.78
C PRO A 249 7.25 2.96 -24.34
N LEU A 250 6.26 3.51 -23.64
CA LEU A 250 4.85 3.36 -23.95
C LEU A 250 4.22 4.65 -24.49
N LEU A 251 4.77 5.80 -24.14
CA LEU A 251 4.23 7.10 -24.52
C LEU A 251 4.94 7.71 -25.74
N GLY A 252 6.05 7.10 -26.16
CA GLY A 252 6.91 7.64 -27.24
C GLY A 252 7.68 8.89 -26.78
N ASP A 253 8.79 9.18 -27.45
CA ASP A 253 9.55 10.43 -27.27
C ASP A 253 8.69 11.68 -27.51
#